data_dc6226b6c627eabc684c8e863f43cfe5
#
_entry.id   dc6226b6c627eabc684c8e863f43cfe5
#
_cell.length_a   1.000
_cell.length_b   1.000
_cell.length_c   1.000
_cell.angle_alpha   90.00
_cell.angle_beta   90.00
_cell.angle_gamma   90.00
#
_symmetry.space_group_name_H-M   'P 1'
#
loop_
_entity.id
_entity.type
_entity.pdbx_description
1 polymer ?
#
loop_
_entity_poly.entity_id
_entity_poly.type
_entity_poly.pdbx_seq_one_letter_code
_entity_poly.pdbx_strand_id
1 'polypeptide(L)'
;MALEGISLEKQIMEHKKASKLSITLKFFFITLGAFIMAVGLETALIPNKLIDGGVTGISMMISDLSGSKLGIFLVLFNLPFLYLGYKQIGKSFATYTSYGIFILSIATILLHHQEPITDDILLATIIGGLLIGIGVGIAIRAGGCLDGTETLAILISQKTPFSVGQIILFINLFILGTAGFL
;
A
#
# COMPACT_ATOMS: atom_id res chain seq x y z
N MET A 1 -34.64 -23.57 28.60
CA MET A 1 -34.49 -23.91 27.17
C MET A 1 -34.81 -22.76 26.22
N ALA A 2 -36.02 -22.13 26.25
CA ALA A 2 -36.32 -21.04 25.29
C ALA A 2 -35.49 -19.75 25.53
N LEU A 3 -35.17 -19.38 26.76
CA LEU A 3 -34.39 -18.18 27.11
C LEU A 3 -32.91 -18.32 26.78
N GLU A 4 -32.35 -19.53 26.83
CA GLU A 4 -30.95 -19.79 26.43
C GLU A 4 -30.76 -19.70 24.93
N GLY A 5 -31.74 -20.16 24.14
CA GLY A 5 -31.72 -20.04 22.68
C GLY A 5 -31.68 -18.58 22.20
N ILE A 6 -32.50 -17.72 22.83
CA ILE A 6 -32.57 -16.28 22.51
C ILE A 6 -31.23 -15.58 22.88
N SER A 7 -30.60 -15.99 23.98
CA SER A 7 -29.27 -15.46 24.41
C SER A 7 -28.16 -15.82 23.42
N LEU A 8 -28.15 -17.07 22.96
CA LEU A 8 -27.17 -17.57 22.00
C LEU A 8 -27.33 -16.91 20.61
N GLU A 9 -28.55 -16.77 20.12
CA GLU A 9 -28.81 -16.06 18.85
C GLU A 9 -28.37 -14.60 18.91
N LYS A 10 -28.62 -13.92 20.03
CA LYS A 10 -28.20 -12.54 20.22
C LYS A 10 -26.67 -12.39 20.25
N GLN A 11 -25.96 -13.31 20.93
CA GLN A 11 -24.49 -13.36 20.93
C GLN A 11 -23.91 -13.65 19.55
N ILE A 12 -24.51 -14.57 18.79
CA ILE A 12 -24.09 -14.88 17.41
C ILE A 12 -24.31 -13.68 16.48
N MET A 13 -25.43 -12.98 16.63
CA MET A 13 -25.73 -11.77 15.84
C MET A 13 -24.81 -10.62 16.19
N GLU A 14 -24.49 -10.40 17.46
CA GLU A 14 -23.52 -9.39 17.90
C GLU A 14 -22.10 -9.69 17.41
N HIS A 15 -21.67 -10.95 17.48
CA HIS A 15 -20.37 -11.40 16.96
C HIS A 15 -20.28 -11.24 15.43
N LYS A 16 -21.36 -11.53 14.71
CA LYS A 16 -21.45 -11.38 13.26
C LYS A 16 -21.49 -9.91 12.84
N LYS A 17 -22.12 -9.05 13.63
CA LYS A 17 -22.16 -7.59 13.44
C LYS A 17 -20.81 -6.92 13.74
N ALA A 18 -20.12 -7.34 14.81
CA ALA A 18 -18.77 -6.90 15.16
C ALA A 18 -17.75 -7.34 14.09
N SER A 19 -17.87 -8.56 13.56
CA SER A 19 -17.03 -9.06 12.47
C SER A 19 -17.22 -8.26 11.17
N LYS A 20 -18.45 -7.94 10.78
CA LYS A 20 -18.74 -7.11 9.59
C LYS A 20 -18.25 -5.67 9.75
N LEU A 21 -18.41 -5.08 10.92
CA LEU A 21 -17.92 -3.74 11.21
C LEU A 21 -16.39 -3.68 11.15
N SER A 22 -15.72 -4.71 11.64
CA SER A 22 -14.26 -4.84 11.54
C SER A 22 -13.78 -4.93 10.10
N ILE A 23 -14.46 -5.69 9.24
CA ILE A 23 -14.12 -5.80 7.81
C ILE A 23 -14.33 -4.46 7.10
N THR A 24 -15.45 -3.79 7.32
CA THR A 24 -15.74 -2.48 6.72
C THR A 24 -14.71 -1.43 7.14
N LEU A 25 -14.31 -1.43 8.42
CA LEU A 25 -13.27 -0.53 8.91
C LEU A 25 -11.91 -0.81 8.24
N LYS A 26 -11.57 -2.06 7.99
CA LYS A 26 -10.33 -2.41 7.27
C LYS A 26 -10.31 -1.85 5.86
N PHE A 27 -11.38 -2.03 5.10
CA PHE A 27 -11.51 -1.44 3.76
C PHE A 27 -11.43 0.09 3.81
N PHE A 28 -12.09 0.73 4.78
CA PHE A 28 -12.02 2.17 4.95
C PHE A 28 -10.59 2.66 5.21
N PHE A 29 -9.86 2.01 6.13
CA PHE A 29 -8.47 2.39 6.41
C PHE A 29 -7.53 2.13 5.24
N ILE A 30 -7.73 1.04 4.49
CA ILE A 30 -6.95 0.76 3.27
C ILE A 30 -7.21 1.84 2.22
N THR A 31 -8.47 2.23 2.01
CA THR A 31 -8.83 3.33 1.10
C THR A 31 -8.17 4.64 1.53
N LEU A 32 -8.25 4.96 2.82
CA LEU A 32 -7.62 6.17 3.37
C LEU A 32 -6.10 6.14 3.17
N GLY A 33 -5.45 5.02 3.49
CA GLY A 33 -4.01 4.83 3.30
C GLY A 33 -3.59 4.96 1.84
N ALA A 34 -4.32 4.31 0.93
CA ALA A 34 -4.06 4.38 -0.51
C ALA A 34 -4.23 5.81 -1.05
N PHE A 35 -5.24 6.55 -0.60
CA PHE A 35 -5.45 7.93 -1.01
C PHE A 35 -4.34 8.86 -0.51
N ILE A 36 -3.94 8.73 0.77
CA ILE A 36 -2.83 9.52 1.33
C ILE A 36 -1.53 9.24 0.58
N MET A 37 -1.25 7.96 0.27
CA MET A 37 -0.08 7.57 -0.53
C MET A 37 -0.14 8.17 -1.94
N ALA A 38 -1.31 8.10 -2.61
CA ALA A 38 -1.49 8.67 -3.95
C ALA A 38 -1.25 10.18 -3.98
N VAL A 39 -1.72 10.92 -2.97
CA VAL A 39 -1.43 12.34 -2.80
C VAL A 39 0.09 12.57 -2.69
N GLY A 40 0.79 11.81 -1.86
CA GLY A 40 2.25 11.91 -1.73
C GLY A 40 2.99 11.66 -3.04
N LEU A 41 2.57 10.64 -3.80
CA LEU A 41 3.17 10.31 -5.10
C LEU A 41 2.92 11.41 -6.14
N GLU A 42 1.65 11.80 -6.35
CA GLU A 42 1.24 12.66 -7.47
C GLU A 42 1.52 14.14 -7.23
N THR A 43 1.53 14.61 -5.96
CA THR A 43 1.69 16.03 -5.66
C THR A 43 3.07 16.40 -5.09
N ALA A 44 3.85 15.42 -4.61
CA ALA A 44 5.17 15.68 -4.07
C ALA A 44 6.29 15.01 -4.89
N LEU A 45 6.23 13.69 -5.15
CA LEU A 45 7.33 12.98 -5.78
C LEU A 45 7.36 13.18 -7.30
N ILE A 46 6.29 12.84 -8.00
CA ILE A 46 6.24 12.85 -9.48
C ILE A 46 6.58 14.22 -10.06
N PRO A 47 5.98 15.35 -9.59
CA PRO A 47 6.28 16.67 -10.17
C PRO A 47 7.75 17.09 -9.98
N ASN A 48 8.36 16.65 -8.88
CA ASN A 48 9.76 16.94 -8.56
C ASN A 48 10.73 15.90 -9.12
N LYS A 49 10.27 14.98 -9.98
CA LYS A 49 11.07 13.89 -10.58
C LYS A 49 11.78 13.01 -9.54
N LEU A 50 11.17 12.87 -8.38
CA LEU A 50 11.61 11.98 -7.32
C LEU A 50 11.01 10.61 -7.54
N ILE A 51 11.80 9.57 -7.33
CA ILE A 51 11.40 8.17 -7.50
C ILE A 51 11.23 7.57 -6.11
N ASP A 52 10.11 6.87 -5.91
CA ASP A 52 9.89 6.06 -4.70
C ASP A 52 10.73 4.79 -4.73
N GLY A 53 10.73 4.05 -3.64
CA GLY A 53 11.35 2.72 -3.59
C GLY A 53 10.43 1.62 -4.14
N GLY A 54 10.97 0.40 -4.18
CA GLY A 54 10.17 -0.78 -4.43
C GLY A 54 9.57 -0.92 -5.82
N VAL A 55 8.45 -1.64 -5.89
CA VAL A 55 7.69 -1.86 -7.13
C VAL A 55 7.06 -0.56 -7.61
N THR A 56 6.65 0.31 -6.70
CA THR A 56 6.11 1.64 -7.03
C THR A 56 7.16 2.46 -7.77
N GLY A 57 8.42 2.49 -7.33
CA GLY A 57 9.49 3.20 -8.01
C GLY A 57 9.74 2.69 -9.44
N ILE A 58 9.78 1.37 -9.62
CA ILE A 58 9.89 0.75 -10.96
C ILE A 58 8.69 1.16 -11.82
N SER A 59 7.49 1.16 -11.26
CA SER A 59 6.27 1.58 -11.95
C SER A 59 6.34 3.04 -12.40
N MET A 60 6.88 3.93 -11.55
CA MET A 60 7.09 5.35 -11.87
C MET A 60 8.08 5.52 -13.03
N MET A 61 9.22 4.84 -12.98
CA MET A 61 10.24 4.91 -14.06
C MET A 61 9.65 4.49 -15.41
N ILE A 62 8.92 3.37 -15.45
CA ILE A 62 8.34 2.87 -16.70
C ILE A 62 7.16 3.75 -17.15
N SER A 63 6.39 4.30 -16.22
CA SER A 63 5.35 5.29 -16.51
C SER A 63 5.92 6.52 -17.20
N ASP A 64 7.00 7.07 -16.68
CA ASP A 64 7.68 8.25 -17.23
C ASP A 64 8.25 7.97 -18.63
N LEU A 65 8.95 6.84 -18.80
CA LEU A 65 9.54 6.43 -20.08
C LEU A 65 8.49 6.12 -21.17
N SER A 66 7.34 5.56 -20.78
CA SER A 66 6.29 5.16 -21.74
C SER A 66 5.25 6.25 -22.01
N GLY A 67 5.22 7.32 -21.20
CA GLY A 67 4.16 8.33 -21.22
C GLY A 67 2.78 7.79 -20.83
N SER A 68 2.73 6.62 -20.20
CA SER A 68 1.48 5.97 -19.78
C SER A 68 1.20 6.22 -18.30
N LYS A 69 -0.07 6.06 -17.88
CA LYS A 69 -0.47 6.36 -16.51
C LYS A 69 0.14 5.39 -15.49
N LEU A 70 0.72 5.91 -14.42
CA LEU A 70 1.34 5.17 -13.31
C LEU A 70 0.46 4.04 -12.77
N GLY A 71 -0.85 4.29 -12.60
CA GLY A 71 -1.77 3.32 -12.04
C GLY A 71 -1.82 1.98 -12.79
N ILE A 72 -1.57 1.97 -14.11
CA ILE A 72 -1.54 0.75 -14.92
C ILE A 72 -0.36 -0.13 -14.49
N PHE A 73 0.82 0.46 -14.35
CA PHE A 73 2.04 -0.25 -13.98
C PHE A 73 2.04 -0.68 -12.51
N LEU A 74 1.39 0.11 -11.62
CA LEU A 74 1.17 -0.30 -10.23
C LEU A 74 0.40 -1.62 -10.16
N VAL A 75 -0.68 -1.78 -10.91
CA VAL A 75 -1.41 -3.05 -10.94
C VAL A 75 -0.56 -4.15 -11.56
N LEU A 76 0.03 -3.91 -12.72
CA LEU A 76 0.74 -4.93 -13.50
C LEU A 76 1.94 -5.53 -12.73
N PHE A 77 2.79 -4.68 -12.17
CA PHE A 77 4.01 -5.13 -11.49
C PHE A 77 3.76 -5.65 -10.07
N ASN A 78 2.62 -5.33 -9.47
CA ASN A 78 2.22 -5.90 -8.19
C ASN A 78 1.58 -7.31 -8.30
N LEU A 79 1.15 -7.76 -9.49
CA LEU A 79 0.52 -9.07 -9.67
C LEU A 79 1.34 -10.25 -9.12
N PRO A 80 2.66 -10.38 -9.40
CA PRO A 80 3.45 -11.50 -8.88
C PRO A 80 3.54 -11.49 -7.35
N PHE A 81 3.64 -10.32 -6.74
CA PHE A 81 3.70 -10.19 -5.28
C PHE A 81 2.34 -10.48 -4.63
N LEU A 82 1.27 -10.12 -5.30
CA LEU A 82 -0.08 -10.46 -4.90
C LEU A 82 -0.30 -11.98 -4.87
N TYR A 83 0.19 -12.68 -5.90
CA TYR A 83 0.16 -14.14 -5.93
C TYR A 83 0.97 -14.77 -4.79
N LEU A 84 2.17 -14.23 -4.51
CA LEU A 84 3.00 -14.67 -3.38
C LEU A 84 2.28 -14.43 -2.05
N GLY A 85 1.68 -13.26 -1.84
CA GLY A 85 0.89 -12.93 -0.66
C GLY A 85 -0.31 -13.87 -0.47
N TYR A 86 -1.01 -14.19 -1.56
CA TYR A 86 -2.11 -15.15 -1.55
C TYR A 86 -1.66 -16.54 -1.08
N LYS A 87 -0.54 -17.03 -1.62
CA LYS A 87 -0.03 -18.38 -1.35
C LYS A 87 0.59 -18.51 0.05
N GLN A 88 1.28 -17.49 0.54
CA GLN A 88 2.09 -17.58 1.76
C GLN A 88 1.43 -16.94 2.99
N ILE A 89 0.64 -15.87 2.83
CA ILE A 89 -0.03 -15.19 3.95
C ILE A 89 -1.50 -15.62 4.02
N GLY A 90 -2.21 -15.65 2.88
CA GLY A 90 -3.57 -16.14 2.82
C GLY A 90 -4.54 -15.25 2.04
N LYS A 91 -5.77 -15.78 1.86
CA LYS A 91 -6.81 -15.16 1.02
C LYS A 91 -7.22 -13.76 1.48
N SER A 92 -7.39 -13.57 2.79
CA SER A 92 -7.83 -12.28 3.34
C SER A 92 -6.80 -11.17 3.08
N PHE A 93 -5.51 -11.46 3.27
CA PHE A 93 -4.43 -10.53 2.98
C PHE A 93 -4.41 -10.16 1.49
N ALA A 94 -4.48 -11.16 0.60
CA ALA A 94 -4.48 -10.93 -0.84
C ALA A 94 -5.69 -10.08 -1.28
N THR A 95 -6.87 -10.30 -0.70
CA THR A 95 -8.06 -9.49 -1.00
C THR A 95 -7.88 -8.03 -0.59
N TYR A 96 -7.36 -7.77 0.62
CA TYR A 96 -7.12 -6.42 1.11
C TYR A 96 -6.03 -5.71 0.30
N THR A 97 -4.96 -6.42 -0.03
CA THR A 97 -3.85 -5.90 -0.85
C THR A 97 -4.28 -5.61 -2.28
N SER A 98 -5.01 -6.53 -2.93
CA SER A 98 -5.59 -6.28 -4.26
C SER A 98 -6.47 -5.04 -4.29
N TYR A 99 -7.33 -4.91 -3.28
CA TYR A 99 -8.20 -3.76 -3.14
C TYR A 99 -7.38 -2.46 -2.95
N GLY A 100 -6.37 -2.50 -2.07
CA GLY A 100 -5.51 -1.34 -1.80
C GLY A 100 -4.75 -0.87 -3.04
N ILE A 101 -4.12 -1.79 -3.79
CA ILE A 101 -3.43 -1.50 -5.04
C ILE A 101 -4.39 -0.95 -6.09
N PHE A 102 -5.59 -1.49 -6.19
CA PHE A 102 -6.62 -1.01 -7.12
C PHE A 102 -7.07 0.42 -6.78
N ILE A 103 -7.33 0.72 -5.50
CA ILE A 103 -7.67 2.07 -5.05
C ILE A 103 -6.50 3.03 -5.27
N LEU A 104 -5.27 2.63 -4.96
CA LEU A 104 -4.08 3.43 -5.21
C LEU A 104 -3.94 3.77 -6.70
N SER A 105 -4.12 2.77 -7.57
CA SER A 105 -4.08 2.95 -9.03
C SER A 105 -5.12 3.95 -9.53
N ILE A 106 -6.36 3.85 -9.04
CA ILE A 106 -7.42 4.82 -9.40
C ILE A 106 -7.08 6.21 -8.86
N ALA A 107 -6.64 6.30 -7.61
CA ALA A 107 -6.32 7.58 -6.98
C ALA A 107 -5.17 8.30 -7.69
N THR A 108 -4.11 7.59 -8.10
CA THR A 108 -3.01 8.17 -8.88
C THR A 108 -3.48 8.63 -10.27
N ILE A 109 -4.37 7.88 -10.93
CA ILE A 109 -4.93 8.30 -12.23
C ILE A 109 -5.79 9.57 -12.09
N LEU A 110 -6.56 9.68 -11.01
CA LEU A 110 -7.46 10.82 -10.76
C LEU A 110 -6.68 12.07 -10.32
N LEU A 111 -5.61 11.90 -9.56
CA LEU A 111 -4.76 12.98 -9.05
C LEU A 111 -3.68 13.40 -10.08
N HIS A 112 -3.52 12.65 -11.15
CA HIS A 112 -2.58 12.99 -12.22
C HIS A 112 -2.91 14.38 -12.80
N HIS A 113 -1.92 15.25 -12.92
CA HIS A 113 -2.04 16.68 -13.29
C HIS A 113 -2.42 17.63 -12.14
N GLN A 114 -2.33 17.23 -10.89
CA GLN A 114 -2.43 18.19 -9.78
C GLN A 114 -1.16 19.04 -9.70
N GLU A 115 -1.32 20.29 -9.24
CA GLU A 115 -0.17 21.16 -9.00
C GLU A 115 0.72 20.60 -7.88
N PRO A 116 2.05 20.76 -8.00
CA PRO A 116 2.97 20.32 -6.96
C PRO A 116 2.71 21.08 -5.65
N ILE A 117 2.82 20.37 -4.52
CA ILE A 117 2.73 21.01 -3.19
C ILE A 117 3.87 22.01 -2.99
N THR A 118 5.04 21.74 -3.60
CA THR A 118 6.24 22.57 -3.50
C THR A 118 7.19 22.23 -4.64
N ASP A 119 7.96 23.22 -5.08
CA ASP A 119 9.04 23.05 -6.06
C ASP A 119 10.40 22.82 -5.40
N ASP A 120 10.46 22.89 -4.06
CA ASP A 120 11.67 22.58 -3.31
C ASP A 120 11.82 21.07 -3.16
N ILE A 121 12.87 20.49 -3.77
CA ILE A 121 13.15 19.06 -3.80
C ILE A 121 13.26 18.46 -2.38
N LEU A 122 13.92 19.17 -1.46
CA LEU A 122 14.09 18.68 -0.09
C LEU A 122 12.75 18.63 0.63
N LEU A 123 11.97 19.68 0.51
CA LEU A 123 10.64 19.77 1.12
C LEU A 123 9.68 18.75 0.50
N ALA A 124 9.71 18.58 -0.83
CA ALA A 124 8.95 17.56 -1.54
C ALA A 124 9.30 16.14 -1.07
N THR A 125 10.60 15.86 -0.87
CA THR A 125 11.05 14.55 -0.36
C THR A 125 10.52 14.28 1.04
N ILE A 126 10.57 15.27 1.93
CA ILE A 126 10.10 15.12 3.32
C ILE A 126 8.58 14.93 3.35
N ILE A 127 7.84 15.80 2.67
CA ILE A 127 6.37 15.73 2.65
C ILE A 127 5.90 14.44 1.96
N GLY A 128 6.46 14.12 0.79
CA GLY A 128 6.12 12.93 0.04
C GLY A 128 6.42 11.66 0.83
N GLY A 129 7.62 11.54 1.38
CA GLY A 129 8.03 10.40 2.21
C GLY A 129 7.14 10.23 3.45
N LEU A 130 6.73 11.33 4.09
CA LEU A 130 5.84 11.31 5.24
C LEU A 130 4.43 10.83 4.86
N LEU A 131 3.87 11.35 3.77
CA LEU A 131 2.55 10.94 3.28
C LEU A 131 2.54 9.47 2.85
N ILE A 132 3.56 9.02 2.11
CA ILE A 132 3.71 7.62 1.70
C ILE A 132 3.83 6.73 2.94
N GLY A 133 4.71 7.07 3.88
CA GLY A 133 4.90 6.29 5.10
C GLY A 133 3.65 6.18 5.96
N ILE A 134 2.87 7.26 6.09
CA ILE A 134 1.58 7.25 6.80
C ILE A 134 0.58 6.36 6.06
N GLY A 135 0.44 6.53 4.73
CA GLY A 135 -0.48 5.76 3.91
C GLY A 135 -0.21 4.26 3.99
N VAL A 136 1.05 3.86 3.79
CA VAL A 136 1.55 2.48 3.91
C VAL A 136 1.31 1.93 5.32
N GLY A 137 1.66 2.70 6.35
CA GLY A 137 1.48 2.29 7.76
C GLY A 137 0.02 2.01 8.11
N ILE A 138 -0.91 2.83 7.62
CA ILE A 138 -2.37 2.64 7.81
C ILE A 138 -2.82 1.36 7.10
N ALA A 139 -2.40 1.14 5.83
CA ALA A 139 -2.78 -0.02 5.05
C ALA A 139 -2.27 -1.33 5.67
N ILE A 140 -1.02 -1.38 6.10
CA ILE A 140 -0.43 -2.55 6.78
C ILE A 140 -1.16 -2.84 8.09
N ARG A 141 -1.49 -1.84 8.89
CA ARG A 141 -2.27 -2.01 10.13
C ARG A 141 -3.68 -2.52 9.88
N ALA A 142 -4.27 -2.19 8.74
CA ALA A 142 -5.57 -2.71 8.31
C ALA A 142 -5.49 -4.14 7.76
N GLY A 143 -4.29 -4.68 7.55
CA GLY A 143 -4.04 -6.05 7.11
C GLY A 143 -3.86 -6.22 5.60
N GLY A 144 -3.58 -5.14 4.87
CA GLY A 144 -3.24 -5.12 3.45
C GLY A 144 -1.91 -4.42 3.20
N CYS A 145 -1.48 -4.39 1.94
CA CYS A 145 -0.33 -3.65 1.43
C CYS A 145 -0.73 -2.79 0.24
N LEU A 146 0.09 -1.82 -0.10
CA LEU A 146 -0.09 -0.95 -1.26
C LEU A 146 1.00 -1.20 -2.33
N ASP A 147 2.09 -1.90 -1.94
CA ASP A 147 3.21 -2.22 -2.82
C ASP A 147 3.70 -3.66 -2.62
N GLY A 148 4.28 -4.24 -3.69
CA GLY A 148 4.82 -5.60 -3.68
C GLY A 148 6.03 -5.79 -2.76
N THR A 149 6.88 -4.78 -2.61
CA THR A 149 8.01 -4.84 -1.68
C THR A 149 7.56 -4.90 -0.22
N GLU A 150 6.45 -4.25 0.14
CA GLU A 150 5.82 -4.38 1.45
C GLU A 150 5.36 -5.81 1.71
N THR A 151 4.77 -6.45 0.67
CA THR A 151 4.38 -7.87 0.74
C THR A 151 5.59 -8.75 1.02
N LEU A 152 6.71 -8.53 0.31
CA LEU A 152 7.97 -9.24 0.57
C LEU A 152 8.50 -8.96 1.97
N ALA A 153 8.47 -7.72 2.41
CA ALA A 153 8.94 -7.33 3.74
C ALA A 153 8.14 -8.02 4.85
N ILE A 154 6.82 -8.13 4.70
CA ILE A 154 5.97 -8.88 5.65
C ILE A 154 6.36 -10.36 5.65
N LEU A 155 6.56 -10.98 4.48
CA LEU A 155 6.95 -12.39 4.39
C LEU A 155 8.30 -12.67 5.06
N ILE A 156 9.27 -11.76 4.87
CA ILE A 156 10.61 -11.89 5.47
C ILE A 156 10.53 -11.64 6.98
N SER A 157 9.75 -10.66 7.45
CA SER A 157 9.60 -10.34 8.88
C SER A 157 9.01 -11.48 9.69
N GLN A 158 8.19 -12.34 9.07
CA GLN A 158 7.67 -13.54 9.73
C GLN A 158 8.73 -14.61 10.01
N LYS A 159 9.88 -14.55 9.33
CA LYS A 159 10.97 -15.54 9.41
C LYS A 159 12.24 -14.97 10.03
N THR A 160 12.28 -13.68 10.33
CA THR A 160 13.46 -12.97 10.84
C THR A 160 13.09 -12.09 12.03
N PRO A 161 14.04 -11.69 12.86
CA PRO A 161 13.80 -10.79 13.99
C PRO A 161 13.60 -9.32 13.57
N PHE A 162 13.70 -9.02 12.26
CA PHE A 162 13.59 -7.65 11.76
C PHE A 162 12.14 -7.22 11.59
N SER A 163 11.85 -5.95 11.91
CA SER A 163 10.54 -5.36 11.65
C SER A 163 10.31 -5.13 10.16
N VAL A 164 9.04 -5.08 9.73
CA VAL A 164 8.65 -4.81 8.34
C VAL A 164 9.33 -3.52 7.82
N GLY A 165 9.32 -2.44 8.62
CA GLY A 165 9.96 -1.17 8.24
C GLY A 165 11.47 -1.27 8.04
N GLN A 166 12.19 -2.05 8.88
CA GLN A 166 13.62 -2.29 8.70
C GLN A 166 13.90 -3.02 7.39
N ILE A 167 13.10 -4.01 7.06
CA ILE A 167 13.25 -4.79 5.82
C ILE A 167 12.97 -3.92 4.61
N ILE A 168 11.92 -3.10 4.63
CA ILE A 168 11.62 -2.13 3.57
C ILE A 168 12.81 -1.18 3.37
N LEU A 169 13.37 -0.66 4.46
CA LEU A 169 14.52 0.23 4.40
C LEU A 169 15.75 -0.45 3.75
N PHE A 170 16.04 -1.71 4.10
CA PHE A 170 17.12 -2.47 3.48
C PHE A 170 16.88 -2.72 1.98
N ILE A 171 15.66 -3.10 1.61
CA ILE A 171 15.29 -3.33 0.20
C ILE A 171 15.45 -2.02 -0.60
N ASN A 172 14.94 -0.92 -0.08
CA ASN A 172 15.04 0.39 -0.75
C ASN A 172 16.48 0.88 -0.86
N LEU A 173 17.29 0.70 0.19
CA LEU A 173 18.71 1.03 0.15
C LEU A 173 19.45 0.25 -0.95
N PHE A 174 19.12 -1.04 -1.11
CA PHE A 174 19.71 -1.88 -2.16
C PHE A 174 19.25 -1.45 -3.57
N ILE A 175 17.95 -1.20 -3.75
CA ILE A 175 17.39 -0.75 -5.05
C ILE A 175 17.97 0.60 -5.45
N LEU A 176 17.93 1.60 -4.56
CA LEU A 176 18.44 2.93 -4.83
C LEU A 176 19.96 2.95 -4.98
N GLY A 177 20.68 2.12 -4.20
CA GLY A 177 22.13 1.95 -4.34
C GLY A 177 22.52 1.39 -5.70
N THR A 178 21.80 0.41 -6.24
CA THR A 178 22.05 -0.12 -7.58
C THR A 178 21.63 0.85 -8.69
N ALA A 179 20.55 1.57 -8.51
CA ALA A 179 20.10 2.60 -9.47
C ALA A 179 21.09 3.78 -9.58
N GLY A 180 21.82 4.10 -8.51
CA GLY A 180 22.84 5.16 -8.52
C GLY A 180 24.16 4.77 -9.22
N PHE A 181 24.33 3.50 -9.59
CA PHE A 181 25.49 3.01 -10.36
C PHE A 181 25.22 2.91 -11.87
N LEU A 182 23.98 3.09 -12.31
CA LEU A 182 23.55 3.12 -13.71
C LEU A 182 23.40 4.54 -14.21
#